data_27440bddef18a5d0607e2a6184b5d4bf
#
_entry.id   27440bddef18a5d0607e2a6184b5d4bf
#
_cell.length_a   1.000
_cell.length_b   1.000
_cell.length_c   1.000
_cell.angle_alpha   90.00
_cell.angle_beta   90.00
_cell.angle_gamma   90.00
#
_symmetry.space_group_name_H-M   'P 1'
#
loop_
_entity.id
_entity.type
_entity.pdbx_description
1 polymer ?
#
loop_
_entity_poly.entity_id
_entity_poly.type
_entity_poly.pdbx_seq_one_letter_code
_entity_poly.pdbx_strand_id
1 'polypeptide(L)'
;MKQIAQLSPFIISDEIYHGLVYEGRAHSILEFTDHAFVINGFSKLYAMTGWRLGYVIAPKEFIRPMQKIQQNLFISASSFSQWGALIGLKEAEADVRKMIETYDQRRRYLISQLRALGFGIMVEPTGAFYVLANAKRFSTDSYTLAFDILNEAKVGVTPGIDFGSNAEGYLRFSYASSMENIIEAMNRLQRYLRKYVDESGKVT
;
A
#
# COMPACT_ATOMS: atom_id res chain seq x y z
N MET A 1 8.89 16.00 -7.74
CA MET A 1 7.82 16.98 -7.37
C MET A 1 8.05 18.36 -7.98
N LYS A 2 9.16 19.07 -7.70
CA LYS A 2 9.42 20.42 -8.26
C LYS A 2 9.32 20.51 -9.79
N GLN A 3 9.86 19.54 -10.52
CA GLN A 3 9.81 19.51 -12.00
C GLN A 3 8.38 19.31 -12.54
N ILE A 4 7.56 18.49 -11.86
CA ILE A 4 6.16 18.25 -12.24
C ILE A 4 5.32 19.52 -12.00
N ALA A 5 5.54 20.22 -10.89
CA ALA A 5 4.85 21.46 -10.56
C ALA A 5 5.11 22.58 -11.61
N GLN A 6 6.24 22.54 -12.31
CA GLN A 6 6.57 23.48 -13.38
C GLN A 6 5.84 23.22 -14.71
N LEU A 7 5.24 22.04 -14.90
CA LEU A 7 4.55 21.68 -16.15
C LEU A 7 3.13 22.23 -16.26
N SER A 8 2.64 22.92 -15.24
CA SER A 8 1.41 23.76 -15.21
C SER A 8 0.02 23.14 -15.46
N PRO A 9 -0.21 21.87 -15.69
CA PRO A 9 -1.56 21.33 -15.57
C PRO A 9 -1.93 21.14 -14.10
N PHE A 10 -3.23 20.96 -13.83
CA PHE A 10 -3.66 20.50 -12.51
C PHE A 10 -3.09 19.14 -12.22
N ILE A 11 -2.56 18.97 -11.01
CA ILE A 11 -2.01 17.71 -10.54
C ILE A 11 -3.04 17.03 -9.63
N ILE A 12 -3.29 15.77 -9.84
CA ILE A 12 -4.02 14.92 -8.89
C ILE A 12 -2.98 14.10 -8.12
N SER A 13 -2.87 14.34 -6.83
CA SER A 13 -1.95 13.63 -5.93
C SER A 13 -2.75 12.70 -5.02
N ASP A 14 -2.57 11.39 -5.19
CA ASP A 14 -3.11 10.42 -4.25
C ASP A 14 -2.14 10.26 -3.08
N GLU A 15 -2.51 10.83 -1.94
CA GLU A 15 -1.72 10.85 -0.71
C GLU A 15 -2.33 9.97 0.37
N ILE A 16 -3.07 8.92 0.00
CA ILE A 16 -3.78 8.04 0.95
C ILE A 16 -2.84 7.39 2.00
N TYR A 17 -1.54 7.27 1.70
CA TYR A 17 -0.51 6.75 2.60
C TYR A 17 0.32 7.84 3.28
N HIS A 18 -0.04 9.13 3.12
CA HIS A 18 0.66 10.23 3.76
C HIS A 18 0.69 10.04 5.28
N GLY A 19 1.88 10.18 5.88
CA GLY A 19 2.11 9.95 7.30
C GLY A 19 2.45 8.49 7.67
N LEU A 20 2.12 7.51 6.83
CA LEU A 20 2.50 6.12 7.05
C LEU A 20 3.89 5.85 6.44
N VAL A 21 4.94 6.36 7.10
CA VAL A 21 6.35 6.28 6.68
C VAL A 21 7.21 5.78 7.82
N TYR A 22 8.25 5.02 7.48
CA TYR A 22 9.21 4.39 8.40
C TYR A 22 10.55 5.11 8.39
N GLU A 23 10.89 5.73 7.26
CA GLU A 23 12.16 6.40 7.03
C GLU A 23 11.91 7.74 6.32
N GLY A 24 12.57 8.82 6.80
CA GLY A 24 12.35 10.16 6.28
C GLY A 24 11.04 10.78 6.74
N ARG A 25 10.43 11.59 5.87
CA ARG A 25 9.12 12.21 6.10
C ARG A 25 8.23 12.11 4.87
N ALA A 26 6.93 12.11 5.07
CA ALA A 26 5.97 12.25 3.98
C ALA A 26 5.97 13.70 3.47
N HIS A 27 5.85 13.87 2.16
CA HIS A 27 5.71 15.16 1.49
C HIS A 27 4.38 15.23 0.78
N SER A 28 3.68 16.35 0.94
CA SER A 28 2.49 16.66 0.12
C SER A 28 2.90 17.42 -1.12
N ILE A 29 2.14 17.26 -2.21
CA ILE A 29 2.28 18.10 -3.41
C ILE A 29 2.07 19.58 -3.10
N LEU A 30 1.29 19.89 -2.06
CA LEU A 30 1.00 21.26 -1.61
C LEU A 30 2.24 22.00 -1.06
N GLU A 31 3.33 21.29 -0.76
CA GLU A 31 4.62 21.93 -0.46
C GLU A 31 5.25 22.59 -1.71
N PHE A 32 4.75 22.28 -2.90
CA PHE A 32 5.37 22.66 -4.17
C PHE A 32 4.46 23.48 -5.08
N THR A 33 3.13 23.32 -4.98
CA THR A 33 2.16 24.02 -5.81
C THR A 33 0.75 24.00 -5.21
N ASP A 34 0.00 25.10 -5.42
CA ASP A 34 -1.43 25.20 -5.08
C ASP A 34 -2.33 24.69 -6.22
N HIS A 35 -1.78 24.39 -7.41
CA HIS A 35 -2.51 23.88 -8.57
C HIS A 35 -2.69 22.35 -8.50
N ALA A 36 -3.15 21.86 -7.35
CA ALA A 36 -3.26 20.43 -7.12
C ALA A 36 -4.55 20.06 -6.38
N PHE A 37 -5.01 18.84 -6.68
CA PHE A 37 -6.03 18.13 -5.92
C PHE A 37 -5.32 17.04 -5.11
N VAL A 38 -5.40 17.12 -3.79
CA VAL A 38 -4.89 16.06 -2.91
C VAL A 38 -6.03 15.16 -2.51
N ILE A 39 -5.92 13.89 -2.85
CA ILE A 39 -6.86 12.85 -2.41
C ILE A 39 -6.26 12.15 -1.20
N ASN A 40 -6.97 12.15 -0.08
CA ASN A 40 -6.52 11.51 1.14
C ASN A 40 -7.72 10.99 1.95
N GLY A 41 -7.46 10.31 3.06
CA GLY A 41 -8.53 9.75 3.88
C GLY A 41 -8.02 9.06 5.15
N PHE A 42 -8.97 8.49 5.86
CA PHE A 42 -8.75 7.88 7.18
C PHE A 42 -8.49 6.37 7.11
N SER A 43 -8.66 5.77 5.94
CA SER A 43 -8.59 4.31 5.76
C SER A 43 -7.25 3.70 6.15
N LYS A 44 -6.13 4.40 5.90
CA LYS A 44 -4.78 3.82 6.03
C LYS A 44 -4.12 4.27 7.33
N LEU A 45 -3.82 5.56 7.46
CA LEU A 45 -3.11 6.09 8.62
C LEU A 45 -3.86 5.89 9.95
N TYR A 46 -5.20 5.93 9.90
CA TYR A 46 -6.06 5.79 11.09
C TYR A 46 -6.72 4.42 11.20
N ALA A 47 -6.32 3.44 10.37
CA ALA A 47 -6.92 2.10 10.34
C ALA A 47 -8.46 2.08 10.21
N MET A 48 -9.04 3.10 9.57
CA MET A 48 -10.49 3.33 9.43
C MET A 48 -11.03 2.85 8.08
N THR A 49 -10.55 1.72 7.55
CA THR A 49 -10.94 1.21 6.24
C THR A 49 -12.44 0.97 6.11
N GLY A 50 -13.08 0.40 7.14
CA GLY A 50 -14.52 0.11 7.18
C GLY A 50 -15.40 1.36 7.38
N TRP A 51 -14.84 2.50 7.79
CA TRP A 51 -15.59 3.74 8.04
C TRP A 51 -15.93 4.51 6.76
N ARG A 52 -15.30 4.17 5.63
CA ARG A 52 -15.58 4.72 4.30
C ARG A 52 -15.54 6.24 4.23
N LEU A 53 -14.49 6.86 4.78
CA LEU A 53 -14.32 8.31 4.82
C LEU A 53 -12.99 8.72 4.21
N GLY A 54 -13.06 9.71 3.31
CA GLY A 54 -11.93 10.40 2.71
C GLY A 54 -12.24 11.87 2.50
N TYR A 55 -11.25 12.61 2.05
CA TYR A 55 -11.38 14.03 1.73
C TYR A 55 -10.50 14.41 0.54
N VAL A 56 -10.85 15.51 -0.09
CA VAL A 56 -10.08 16.15 -1.16
C VAL A 56 -9.72 17.56 -0.73
N ILE A 57 -8.45 17.93 -0.84
CA ILE A 57 -8.01 19.32 -0.78
C ILE A 57 -7.90 19.80 -2.22
N ALA A 58 -8.54 20.91 -2.55
CA ALA A 58 -8.64 21.41 -3.92
C ALA A 58 -8.50 22.93 -3.97
N PRO A 59 -8.08 23.53 -5.11
CA PRO A 59 -8.11 24.97 -5.29
C PRO A 59 -9.51 25.52 -5.08
N LYS A 60 -9.60 26.73 -4.50
CA LYS A 60 -10.84 27.34 -3.98
C LYS A 60 -11.96 27.39 -5.02
N GLU A 61 -11.65 27.67 -6.27
CA GLU A 61 -12.59 27.78 -7.39
C GLU A 61 -13.29 26.45 -7.71
N PHE A 62 -12.70 25.32 -7.36
CA PHE A 62 -13.27 23.98 -7.58
C PHE A 62 -14.15 23.49 -6.42
N ILE A 63 -14.08 24.10 -5.25
CA ILE A 63 -14.82 23.61 -4.06
C ILE A 63 -16.32 23.59 -4.34
N ARG A 64 -16.89 24.68 -4.88
CA ARG A 64 -18.34 24.73 -5.12
C ARG A 64 -18.81 23.78 -6.24
N PRO A 65 -18.13 23.65 -7.39
CA PRO A 65 -18.41 22.61 -8.36
C PRO A 65 -18.37 21.19 -7.77
N MET A 66 -17.35 20.89 -6.98
CA MET A 66 -17.21 19.58 -6.33
C MET A 66 -18.33 19.30 -5.33
N GLN A 67 -18.73 20.28 -4.53
CA GLN A 67 -19.89 20.17 -3.64
C GLN A 67 -21.18 19.83 -4.38
N LYS A 68 -21.42 20.48 -5.55
CA LYS A 68 -22.59 20.19 -6.38
C LYS A 68 -22.59 18.76 -6.88
N ILE A 69 -21.44 18.25 -7.33
CA ILE A 69 -21.30 16.85 -7.76
C ILE A 69 -21.55 15.91 -6.58
N GLN A 70 -20.89 16.16 -5.46
CA GLN A 70 -21.00 15.34 -4.26
C GLN A 70 -22.44 15.24 -3.77
N GLN A 71 -23.14 16.36 -3.62
CA GLN A 71 -24.51 16.39 -3.11
C GLN A 71 -25.52 15.69 -4.03
N ASN A 72 -25.26 15.64 -5.34
CA ASN A 72 -26.15 14.98 -6.30
C ASN A 72 -25.86 13.49 -6.47
N LEU A 73 -24.61 13.03 -6.20
CA LEU A 73 -24.22 11.62 -6.33
C LEU A 73 -24.29 10.86 -5.00
N PHE A 74 -23.94 11.51 -3.89
CA PHE A 74 -23.77 10.84 -2.58
C PHE A 74 -24.50 11.54 -1.43
N ILE A 75 -25.07 12.73 -1.65
CA ILE A 75 -25.65 13.60 -0.61
C ILE A 75 -24.55 14.08 0.35
N SER A 76 -24.08 13.20 1.27
CA SER A 76 -22.97 13.49 2.18
C SER A 76 -22.28 12.21 2.64
N ALA A 77 -21.07 12.32 3.15
CA ALA A 77 -20.44 11.24 3.91
C ALA A 77 -21.18 11.01 5.24
N SER A 78 -21.11 9.77 5.75
CA SER A 78 -21.73 9.40 7.03
C SER A 78 -21.29 10.35 8.17
N SER A 79 -22.25 10.95 8.87
CA SER A 79 -21.97 11.84 10.02
C SER A 79 -21.24 11.09 11.15
N PHE A 80 -21.60 9.84 11.40
CA PHE A 80 -20.90 8.98 12.34
C PHE A 80 -19.42 8.84 12.03
N SER A 81 -19.07 8.57 10.74
CA SER A 81 -17.68 8.46 10.30
C SER A 81 -16.93 9.78 10.45
N GLN A 82 -17.59 10.91 10.22
CA GLN A 82 -16.97 12.24 10.38
C GLN A 82 -16.62 12.51 11.85
N TRP A 83 -17.47 12.15 12.79
CA TRP A 83 -17.16 12.27 14.23
C TRP A 83 -15.98 11.37 14.63
N GLY A 84 -15.95 10.11 14.16
CA GLY A 84 -14.83 9.21 14.39
C GLY A 84 -13.50 9.76 13.83
N ALA A 85 -13.54 10.33 12.62
CA ALA A 85 -12.38 10.94 12.01
C ALA A 85 -11.87 12.19 12.77
N LEU A 86 -12.80 13.00 13.31
CA LEU A 86 -12.44 14.15 14.12
C LEU A 86 -11.68 13.75 15.39
N ILE A 87 -12.10 12.66 16.04
CA ILE A 87 -11.40 12.10 17.20
C ILE A 87 -10.03 11.54 16.75
N GLY A 88 -9.98 10.81 15.63
CA GLY A 88 -8.73 10.31 15.06
C GLY A 88 -7.69 11.41 14.85
N LEU A 89 -8.11 12.54 14.26
CA LEU A 89 -7.23 13.69 14.04
C LEU A 89 -6.74 14.36 15.34
N LYS A 90 -7.55 14.34 16.40
CA LYS A 90 -7.25 15.06 17.65
C LYS A 90 -6.48 14.21 18.66
N GLU A 91 -6.73 12.91 18.69
CA GLU A 91 -6.37 12.08 19.84
C GLU A 91 -5.58 10.82 19.49
N ALA A 92 -5.55 10.37 18.22
CA ALA A 92 -4.97 9.07 17.85
C ALA A 92 -3.46 9.10 17.56
N GLU A 93 -2.73 10.20 17.85
CA GLU A 93 -1.31 10.31 17.49
C GLU A 93 -0.45 9.20 18.10
N ALA A 94 -0.70 8.83 19.35
CA ALA A 94 0.05 7.78 20.03
C ALA A 94 -0.24 6.39 19.42
N ASP A 95 -1.50 6.12 19.06
CA ASP A 95 -1.91 4.88 18.43
C ASP A 95 -1.32 4.75 17.01
N VAL A 96 -1.32 5.84 16.26
CA VAL A 96 -0.70 5.91 14.92
C VAL A 96 0.80 5.62 15.00
N ARG A 97 1.54 6.21 15.95
CA ARG A 97 2.96 5.92 16.14
C ARG A 97 3.21 4.44 16.43
N LYS A 98 2.47 3.86 17.36
CA LYS A 98 2.56 2.44 17.72
C LYS A 98 2.25 1.53 16.53
N MET A 99 1.26 1.89 15.72
CA MET A 99 0.91 1.15 14.50
C MET A 99 2.06 1.21 13.48
N ILE A 100 2.66 2.37 13.26
CA ILE A 100 3.80 2.54 12.34
C ILE A 100 4.99 1.69 12.79
N GLU A 101 5.34 1.71 14.08
CA GLU A 101 6.40 0.86 14.64
C GLU A 101 6.12 -0.64 14.41
N THR A 102 4.87 -1.05 14.62
CA THR A 102 4.44 -2.43 14.39
C THR A 102 4.57 -2.82 12.92
N TYR A 103 4.17 -1.95 12.00
CA TYR A 103 4.33 -2.19 10.57
C TYR A 103 5.79 -2.23 10.14
N ASP A 104 6.66 -1.39 10.70
CA ASP A 104 8.09 -1.43 10.37
C ASP A 104 8.74 -2.74 10.82
N GLN A 105 8.40 -3.27 11.99
CA GLN A 105 8.86 -4.58 12.44
C GLN A 105 8.42 -5.70 11.47
N ARG A 106 7.16 -5.70 11.05
CA ARG A 106 6.61 -6.67 10.09
C ARG A 106 7.25 -6.51 8.71
N ARG A 107 7.47 -5.29 8.24
CA ARG A 107 8.16 -4.96 7.00
C ARG A 107 9.55 -5.61 6.97
N ARG A 108 10.36 -5.35 7.98
CA ARG A 108 11.73 -5.86 8.07
C ARG A 108 11.75 -7.38 8.09
N TYR A 109 10.88 -7.99 8.87
CA TYR A 109 10.76 -9.45 8.89
C TYR A 109 10.38 -10.01 7.52
N LEU A 110 9.29 -9.49 6.92
CA LEU A 110 8.81 -9.97 5.63
C LEU A 110 9.88 -9.84 4.53
N ILE A 111 10.55 -8.68 4.43
CA ILE A 111 11.64 -8.46 3.45
C ILE A 111 12.76 -9.46 3.63
N SER A 112 13.20 -9.69 4.87
CA SER A 112 14.23 -10.69 5.19
C SER A 112 13.83 -12.09 4.72
N GLN A 113 12.59 -12.51 4.99
CA GLN A 113 12.10 -13.83 4.60
C GLN A 113 11.95 -13.95 3.07
N LEU A 114 11.41 -12.95 2.40
CA LEU A 114 11.26 -12.96 0.94
C LEU A 114 12.62 -13.08 0.24
N ARG A 115 13.63 -12.36 0.71
CA ARG A 115 15.00 -12.49 0.21
C ARG A 115 15.58 -13.88 0.42
N ALA A 116 15.40 -14.44 1.60
CA ALA A 116 15.84 -15.79 1.92
C ALA A 116 15.16 -16.86 1.04
N LEU A 117 13.92 -16.63 0.63
CA LEU A 117 13.17 -17.47 -0.29
C LEU A 117 13.53 -17.25 -1.77
N GLY A 118 14.38 -16.28 -2.10
CA GLY A 118 14.86 -16.02 -3.46
C GLY A 118 14.08 -14.98 -4.25
N PHE A 119 13.17 -14.24 -3.60
CA PHE A 119 12.53 -13.09 -4.24
C PHE A 119 13.48 -11.88 -4.30
N GLY A 120 13.46 -11.18 -5.44
CA GLY A 120 14.22 -9.94 -5.60
C GLY A 120 13.47 -8.75 -4.98
N ILE A 121 14.09 -8.02 -4.06
CA ILE A 121 13.57 -6.76 -3.55
C ILE A 121 14.48 -5.65 -4.08
N MET A 122 14.05 -5.00 -5.16
CA MET A 122 14.83 -3.95 -5.84
C MET A 122 14.81 -2.64 -5.05
N VAL A 123 13.66 -2.31 -4.46
CA VAL A 123 13.48 -1.11 -3.64
C VAL A 123 12.79 -1.52 -2.36
N GLU A 124 13.42 -1.21 -1.23
CA GLU A 124 12.77 -1.40 0.07
C GLU A 124 11.72 -0.31 0.28
N PRO A 125 10.47 -0.67 0.62
CA PRO A 125 9.44 0.32 0.88
C PRO A 125 9.78 1.11 2.15
N THR A 126 9.77 2.43 2.06
CA THR A 126 9.97 3.36 3.19
C THR A 126 8.67 3.83 3.80
N GLY A 127 7.53 3.37 3.30
CA GLY A 127 6.17 3.71 3.75
C GLY A 127 5.14 2.69 3.28
N ALA A 128 3.86 2.98 3.52
CA ALA A 128 2.72 2.10 3.27
C ALA A 128 2.85 0.75 4.02
N PHE A 129 2.26 -0.34 3.53
CA PHE A 129 2.34 -1.68 4.13
C PHE A 129 2.42 -2.80 3.08
N TYR A 130 3.14 -2.53 1.97
CA TYR A 130 3.33 -3.47 0.87
C TYR A 130 4.80 -3.61 0.49
N VAL A 131 5.16 -4.80 0.01
CA VAL A 131 6.42 -5.08 -0.68
C VAL A 131 6.09 -5.58 -2.07
N LEU A 132 6.67 -4.98 -3.11
CA LEU A 132 6.64 -5.51 -4.47
C LEU A 132 7.91 -6.34 -4.69
N ALA A 133 7.76 -7.64 -4.81
CA ALA A 133 8.84 -8.60 -4.90
C ALA A 133 8.94 -9.18 -6.30
N ASN A 134 10.12 -9.17 -6.89
CA ASN A 134 10.41 -9.82 -8.16
C ASN A 134 10.36 -11.34 -7.99
N ALA A 135 9.43 -11.98 -8.68
CA ALA A 135 9.19 -13.43 -8.67
C ALA A 135 9.60 -14.11 -9.98
N LYS A 136 10.24 -13.41 -10.91
CA LYS A 136 10.60 -13.91 -12.27
C LYS A 136 11.46 -15.17 -12.23
N ARG A 137 12.14 -15.40 -11.11
CA ARG A 137 12.88 -16.64 -10.87
C ARG A 137 11.96 -17.86 -10.81
N PHE A 138 10.70 -17.70 -10.40
CA PHE A 138 9.72 -18.76 -10.25
C PHE A 138 8.76 -18.82 -11.42
N SER A 139 8.31 -17.64 -11.90
CA SER A 139 7.45 -17.51 -13.08
C SER A 139 7.47 -16.09 -13.61
N THR A 140 7.35 -15.95 -14.92
CA THR A 140 7.12 -14.66 -15.60
C THR A 140 5.63 -14.32 -15.72
N ASP A 141 4.74 -15.27 -15.43
CA ASP A 141 3.29 -15.08 -15.34
C ASP A 141 2.89 -14.91 -13.87
N SER A 142 2.75 -13.65 -13.46
CA SER A 142 2.43 -13.29 -12.08
C SER A 142 1.01 -13.68 -11.67
N TYR A 143 0.08 -13.70 -12.63
CA TYR A 143 -1.30 -14.05 -12.38
C TYR A 143 -1.42 -15.53 -12.02
N THR A 144 -0.95 -16.42 -12.89
CA THR A 144 -0.94 -17.87 -12.64
C THR A 144 -0.19 -18.21 -11.36
N LEU A 145 1.01 -17.63 -11.14
CA LEU A 145 1.79 -17.86 -9.93
C LEU A 145 1.04 -17.45 -8.65
N ALA A 146 0.34 -16.31 -8.64
CA ALA A 146 -0.41 -15.86 -7.48
C ALA A 146 -1.57 -16.81 -7.13
N PHE A 147 -2.27 -17.33 -8.14
CA PHE A 147 -3.34 -18.31 -7.93
C PHE A 147 -2.82 -19.68 -7.52
N ASP A 148 -1.70 -20.12 -8.05
CA ASP A 148 -1.04 -21.37 -7.61
C ASP A 148 -0.61 -21.29 -6.14
N ILE A 149 0.02 -20.15 -5.74
CA ILE A 149 0.35 -19.90 -4.34
C ILE A 149 -0.90 -19.91 -3.45
N LEU A 150 -1.98 -19.27 -3.89
CA LEU A 150 -3.25 -19.28 -3.16
C LEU A 150 -3.80 -20.70 -3.01
N ASN A 151 -3.82 -21.46 -4.10
CA ASN A 151 -4.44 -22.80 -4.13
C ASN A 151 -3.60 -23.85 -3.38
N GLU A 152 -2.28 -23.80 -3.48
CA GLU A 152 -1.40 -24.83 -2.91
C GLU A 152 -0.87 -24.43 -1.52
N ALA A 153 -0.41 -23.16 -1.37
CA ALA A 153 0.15 -22.68 -0.11
C ALA A 153 -0.88 -22.04 0.82
N LYS A 154 -2.08 -21.71 0.32
CA LYS A 154 -3.12 -20.97 1.07
C LYS A 154 -2.61 -19.60 1.54
N VAL A 155 -1.80 -18.94 0.72
CA VAL A 155 -1.27 -17.59 0.93
C VAL A 155 -1.78 -16.69 -0.17
N GLY A 156 -2.54 -15.66 0.19
CA GLY A 156 -3.01 -14.65 -0.77
C GLY A 156 -1.94 -13.59 -1.04
N VAL A 157 -1.58 -13.43 -2.31
CA VAL A 157 -0.70 -12.37 -2.81
C VAL A 157 -1.35 -11.69 -4.01
N THR A 158 -0.97 -10.46 -4.32
CA THR A 158 -1.51 -9.78 -5.51
C THR A 158 -0.54 -9.94 -6.67
N PRO A 159 -1.00 -10.38 -7.87
CA PRO A 159 -0.17 -10.46 -9.05
C PRO A 159 0.30 -9.07 -9.50
N GLY A 160 1.54 -8.99 -9.99
CA GLY A 160 2.12 -7.71 -10.42
C GLY A 160 1.41 -7.11 -11.63
N ILE A 161 0.90 -7.94 -12.53
CA ILE A 161 0.18 -7.48 -13.74
C ILE A 161 -0.99 -6.56 -13.41
N ASP A 162 -1.63 -6.68 -12.23
CA ASP A 162 -2.70 -5.79 -11.76
C ASP A 162 -2.23 -4.32 -11.61
N PHE A 163 -0.92 -4.09 -11.55
CA PHE A 163 -0.30 -2.76 -11.46
C PHE A 163 0.31 -2.29 -12.79
N GLY A 164 -0.01 -2.98 -13.88
CA GLY A 164 0.47 -2.70 -15.23
C GLY A 164 1.56 -3.65 -15.72
N SER A 165 1.77 -3.65 -17.04
CA SER A 165 2.68 -4.58 -17.73
C SER A 165 4.13 -4.52 -17.23
N ASN A 166 4.59 -3.37 -16.74
CA ASN A 166 5.94 -3.23 -16.19
C ASN A 166 6.15 -3.97 -14.87
N ALA A 167 5.07 -4.32 -14.17
CA ALA A 167 5.11 -5.10 -12.94
C ALA A 167 4.86 -6.60 -13.18
N GLU A 168 4.79 -7.06 -14.44
CA GLU A 168 4.66 -8.48 -14.76
C GLU A 168 5.88 -9.28 -14.26
N GLY A 169 5.61 -10.45 -13.68
CA GLY A 169 6.59 -11.28 -13.01
C GLY A 169 6.95 -10.81 -11.59
N TYR A 170 6.18 -9.86 -11.04
CA TYR A 170 6.27 -9.45 -9.63
C TYR A 170 5.04 -9.92 -8.86
N LEU A 171 5.18 -10.03 -7.54
CA LEU A 171 4.09 -10.25 -6.60
C LEU A 171 4.10 -9.15 -5.54
N ARG A 172 2.92 -8.62 -5.20
CA ARG A 172 2.78 -7.69 -4.09
C ARG A 172 2.35 -8.44 -2.82
N PHE A 173 3.17 -8.34 -1.79
CA PHE A 173 2.90 -8.85 -0.45
C PHE A 173 2.44 -7.72 0.46
N SER A 174 1.44 -7.99 1.30
CA SER A 174 0.98 -7.07 2.35
C SER A 174 1.47 -7.54 3.72
N TYR A 175 1.95 -6.61 4.54
CA TYR A 175 2.26 -6.87 5.95
C TYR A 175 1.25 -6.24 6.91
N ALA A 176 0.06 -5.90 6.41
CA ALA A 176 -1.08 -5.46 7.21
C ALA A 176 -1.84 -6.67 7.83
N SER A 177 -1.09 -7.58 8.45
CA SER A 177 -1.60 -8.76 9.16
C SER A 177 -0.81 -8.94 10.45
N SER A 178 -1.21 -9.88 11.33
CA SER A 178 -0.44 -10.15 12.54
C SER A 178 0.95 -10.75 12.21
N MET A 179 1.90 -10.62 13.11
CA MET A 179 3.24 -11.20 12.92
C MET A 179 3.16 -12.73 12.81
N GLU A 180 2.30 -13.38 13.58
CA GLU A 180 2.09 -14.82 13.57
C GLU A 180 1.58 -15.29 12.20
N ASN A 181 0.62 -14.56 11.62
CA ASN A 181 0.10 -14.86 10.28
C ASN A 181 1.17 -14.68 9.20
N ILE A 182 2.01 -13.65 9.31
CA ILE A 182 3.10 -13.41 8.37
C ILE A 182 4.14 -14.54 8.46
N ILE A 183 4.51 -14.98 9.68
CA ILE A 183 5.43 -16.10 9.91
C ILE A 183 4.86 -17.37 9.27
N GLU A 184 3.62 -17.69 9.55
CA GLU A 184 2.98 -18.89 9.00
C GLU A 184 2.87 -18.82 7.47
N ALA A 185 2.54 -17.65 6.91
CA ALA A 185 2.51 -17.47 5.46
C ALA A 185 3.89 -17.70 4.83
N MET A 186 4.97 -17.22 5.45
CA MET A 186 6.32 -17.45 4.95
C MET A 186 6.73 -18.92 5.05
N ASN A 187 6.35 -19.62 6.11
CA ASN A 187 6.57 -21.06 6.24
C ASN A 187 5.83 -21.88 5.17
N ARG A 188 4.59 -21.52 4.86
CA ARG A 188 3.81 -22.13 3.78
C ARG A 188 4.42 -21.88 2.42
N LEU A 189 4.80 -20.63 2.17
CA LEU A 189 5.44 -20.23 0.92
C LEU A 189 6.78 -20.97 0.74
N GLN A 190 7.57 -21.11 1.79
CA GLN A 190 8.81 -21.88 1.74
C GLN A 190 8.58 -23.34 1.33
N ARG A 191 7.55 -24.01 1.90
CA ARG A 191 7.20 -25.38 1.50
C ARG A 191 6.76 -25.47 0.04
N TYR A 192 5.94 -24.52 -0.40
CA TYR A 192 5.47 -24.44 -1.78
C TYR A 192 6.62 -24.27 -2.78
N LEU A 193 7.57 -23.37 -2.47
CA LEU A 193 8.66 -23.04 -3.38
C LEU A 193 9.71 -24.14 -3.52
N ARG A 194 9.70 -25.19 -2.69
CA ARG A 194 10.60 -26.34 -2.83
C ARG A 194 10.49 -27.03 -4.19
N LYS A 195 9.33 -26.95 -4.84
CA LYS A 195 9.14 -27.53 -6.19
C LYS A 195 9.94 -26.81 -7.30
N TYR A 196 10.45 -25.62 -7.00
CA TYR A 196 11.29 -24.83 -7.93
C TYR A 196 12.80 -24.96 -7.63
N VAL A 197 13.18 -25.80 -6.69
CA VAL A 197 14.58 -25.96 -6.26
C VAL A 197 14.99 -27.39 -6.55
N ASP A 198 16.09 -27.59 -7.28
CA ASP A 198 16.67 -28.91 -7.52
C ASP A 198 17.37 -29.50 -6.27
N GLU A 199 17.80 -30.76 -6.34
CA GLU A 199 18.52 -31.45 -5.25
C GLU A 199 19.85 -30.77 -4.87
N SER A 200 20.40 -29.91 -5.72
CA SER A 200 21.61 -29.12 -5.46
C SER A 200 21.33 -27.77 -4.80
N GLY A 201 20.05 -27.43 -4.56
CA GLY A 201 19.62 -26.14 -4.01
C GLY A 201 19.61 -25.01 -5.05
N LYS A 202 19.79 -25.33 -6.34
CA LYS A 202 19.65 -24.36 -7.45
C LYS A 202 18.20 -24.39 -7.92
N VAL A 203 17.71 -23.22 -8.30
CA VAL A 203 16.39 -23.09 -8.91
C VAL A 203 16.45 -23.56 -10.36
N THR A 204 15.57 -24.48 -10.70
CA THR A 204 15.37 -25.04 -12.05
C THR A 204 14.70 -24.02 -12.97
#